data_a8a41e32490c4333b3a8c2918613404d
#
_entry.id   a8a41e32490c4333b3a8c2918613404d
#
_cell.length_a   1.000
_cell.length_b   1.000
_cell.length_c   1.000
_cell.angle_alpha   90.00
_cell.angle_beta   90.00
_cell.angle_gamma   90.00
#
_symmetry.space_group_name_H-M   'P 1'
#
loop_
_entity.id
_entity.type
_entity.pdbx_description
1 polymer ?
#
loop_
_entity_poly.entity_id
_entity_poly.type
_entity_poly.pdbx_seq_one_letter_code
_entity_poly.pdbx_strand_id
1 'polypeptide(L)'
;MQKSDSSINRPVNRRSFLKTGMLAGSAATVGAGLAGSFKPAFGQSSRLTKGDVAILRMLAAAELIEADLWTQYAELGGIGDNPPIEVAPNQQLNTYQAALSNLDSDGPQYITSNTLDEVSHATFLNGYLESKGERPVNFDEFRTLQGSTATGADNIGRLTCLQHLNVDTSWFIRYRSKTNPDFGATFPQAVTITNRTAIPITDADLNGSAAHIQVIANIAAFHFGYIEQGGASLYASMGQKASSAELLEIIFGIGGDEVAHFLEWVDFAGNGVQAPVAPVTDTGLTFPNFFASPLGALVQPSLIFPVPCEFISPSLPHCSVIRPLTDKFGGGVATIASFTADGLFFGQSKEFLNVVNQIAAEADAATRQT
;
A
#
# COMPACT_ATOMS: atom_id res chain seq x y z
N MET A 1 -43.10 -31.56 28.23
CA MET A 1 -42.46 -31.56 26.90
C MET A 1 -41.96 -30.14 26.61
N GLN A 2 -40.75 -29.87 26.99
CA GLN A 2 -40.10 -28.56 26.73
C GLN A 2 -39.26 -28.73 25.46
N LYS A 3 -39.52 -27.90 24.45
CA LYS A 3 -38.70 -27.79 23.27
C LYS A 3 -37.47 -26.93 23.62
N SER A 4 -36.31 -27.53 23.57
CA SER A 4 -35.05 -26.81 23.66
C SER A 4 -34.79 -26.07 22.34
N ASP A 5 -34.74 -24.75 22.40
CA ASP A 5 -34.34 -23.87 21.30
C ASP A 5 -32.80 -23.85 21.27
N SER A 6 -32.20 -24.57 20.36
CA SER A 6 -30.78 -24.52 20.10
C SER A 6 -30.48 -23.41 19.09
N SER A 7 -30.24 -22.21 19.57
CA SER A 7 -29.67 -21.14 18.77
C SER A 7 -28.22 -21.49 18.40
N ILE A 8 -28.03 -21.97 17.20
CA ILE A 8 -26.71 -22.24 16.61
C ILE A 8 -26.01 -20.88 16.44
N ASN A 9 -24.98 -20.65 17.23
CA ASN A 9 -24.01 -19.56 17.02
C ASN A 9 -23.35 -19.76 15.64
N ARG A 10 -23.85 -19.05 14.61
CA ARG A 10 -23.12 -18.94 13.36
C ARG A 10 -21.98 -17.93 13.55
N PRO A 11 -20.75 -18.25 13.16
CA PRO A 11 -19.68 -17.26 13.19
C PRO A 11 -20.06 -16.09 12.30
N VAL A 12 -20.06 -14.88 12.87
CA VAL A 12 -20.27 -13.64 12.13
C VAL A 12 -19.01 -13.41 11.31
N ASN A 13 -19.09 -13.62 9.99
CA ASN A 13 -17.96 -13.30 9.12
C ASN A 13 -17.91 -11.77 8.85
N ARG A 14 -16.74 -11.27 8.43
CA ARG A 14 -16.51 -9.84 8.12
C ARG A 14 -17.55 -9.28 7.14
N ARG A 15 -18.00 -10.07 6.16
CA ARG A 15 -19.05 -9.69 5.18
C ARG A 15 -20.38 -9.31 5.84
N SER A 16 -20.79 -10.04 6.88
CA SER A 16 -22.04 -9.72 7.60
C SER A 16 -21.94 -8.39 8.35
N PHE A 17 -20.76 -8.07 8.88
CA PHE A 17 -20.51 -6.81 9.58
C PHE A 17 -20.55 -5.62 8.62
N LEU A 18 -19.90 -5.72 7.47
CA LEU A 18 -19.89 -4.66 6.45
C LEU A 18 -21.28 -4.41 5.83
N LYS A 19 -22.02 -5.48 5.51
CA LYS A 19 -23.40 -5.34 5.01
C LYS A 19 -24.33 -4.65 6.02
N THR A 20 -24.18 -4.91 7.29
CA THR A 20 -24.97 -4.26 8.35
C THR A 20 -24.58 -2.79 8.52
N GLY A 21 -23.28 -2.45 8.38
CA GLY A 21 -22.79 -1.08 8.42
C GLY A 21 -23.30 -0.20 7.27
N MET A 22 -23.34 -0.75 6.05
CA MET A 22 -23.85 -0.03 4.88
C MET A 22 -25.36 0.21 4.93
N LEU A 23 -26.15 -0.71 5.49
CA LEU A 23 -27.59 -0.52 5.67
C LEU A 23 -27.93 0.51 6.74
N ALA A 24 -27.05 0.74 7.73
CA ALA A 24 -27.23 1.79 8.73
C ALA A 24 -26.88 3.19 8.20
N GLY A 25 -26.01 3.30 7.19
CA GLY A 25 -25.64 4.57 6.55
C GLY A 25 -26.68 5.14 5.58
N SER A 26 -27.58 4.32 5.06
CA SER A 26 -28.58 4.74 4.04
C SER A 26 -29.93 5.24 4.61
N ALA A 27 -30.11 5.27 5.94
CA ALA A 27 -31.35 5.72 6.58
C ALA A 27 -31.32 7.16 7.09
N ALA A 28 -30.32 7.97 6.76
CA ALA A 28 -30.14 9.34 7.25
C ALA A 28 -30.39 10.42 6.19
N THR A 29 -31.38 10.27 5.34
CA THR A 29 -31.86 11.35 4.45
C THR A 29 -33.30 11.72 4.72
N VAL A 30 -33.60 12.20 5.92
CA VAL A 30 -34.75 13.09 6.16
C VAL A 30 -34.36 14.10 7.25
N GLY A 31 -33.98 15.29 6.86
CA GLY A 31 -33.61 16.38 7.78
C GLY A 31 -33.23 17.65 7.03
N ALA A 32 -34.01 18.02 6.00
CA ALA A 32 -33.93 19.37 5.45
C ALA A 32 -34.53 20.36 6.48
N GLY A 33 -33.67 21.09 7.17
CA GLY A 33 -34.15 22.17 8.01
C GLY A 33 -33.24 22.60 9.15
N LEU A 34 -31.97 22.83 8.91
CA LEU A 34 -31.10 23.71 9.71
C LEU A 34 -29.92 24.16 8.84
N ALA A 35 -30.21 24.99 7.85
CA ALA A 35 -29.17 25.80 7.19
C ALA A 35 -28.73 26.92 8.13
N GLY A 36 -28.27 26.59 9.30
CA GLY A 36 -27.40 27.42 10.09
C GLY A 36 -26.02 27.33 9.48
N SER A 37 -25.53 28.44 8.94
CA SER A 37 -24.20 28.62 8.41
C SER A 37 -23.14 28.11 9.40
N PHE A 38 -22.81 26.83 9.33
CA PHE A 38 -21.51 26.33 9.79
C PHE A 38 -20.50 26.95 8.85
N LYS A 39 -19.99 28.12 9.17
CA LYS A 39 -18.67 28.52 8.70
C LYS A 39 -17.74 27.45 9.22
N PRO A 40 -17.00 26.73 8.36
CA PRO A 40 -15.94 25.87 8.87
C PRO A 40 -15.05 26.75 9.75
N ALA A 41 -14.73 26.26 10.93
CA ALA A 41 -13.89 26.97 11.90
C ALA A 41 -12.44 27.13 11.42
N PHE A 42 -12.15 26.74 10.19
CA PHE A 42 -10.89 26.97 9.48
C PHE A 42 -10.98 28.35 8.85
N GLY A 43 -10.51 29.33 9.64
CA GLY A 43 -10.36 30.69 9.20
C GLY A 43 -9.42 30.79 8.02
N GLN A 44 -9.77 31.68 7.09
CA GLN A 44 -9.00 32.19 5.96
C GLN A 44 -8.01 31.18 5.36
N SER A 45 -8.23 30.83 4.11
CA SER A 45 -7.25 30.15 3.24
C SER A 45 -5.87 30.80 3.42
N SER A 46 -5.12 30.35 4.39
CA SER A 46 -3.74 30.77 4.57
C SER A 46 -2.99 30.28 3.34
N ARG A 47 -2.27 31.21 2.71
CA ARG A 47 -1.38 30.87 1.61
C ARG A 47 -0.43 29.77 2.10
N LEU A 48 -0.31 28.69 1.32
CA LEU A 48 0.64 27.63 1.64
C LEU A 48 2.05 28.19 1.76
N THR A 49 2.82 27.70 2.73
CA THR A 49 4.24 27.99 2.79
C THR A 49 4.97 27.29 1.65
N LYS A 50 6.16 27.75 1.30
CA LYS A 50 7.00 27.05 0.31
C LYS A 50 7.29 25.61 0.72
N GLY A 51 7.45 25.36 2.04
CA GLY A 51 7.63 24.04 2.60
C GLY A 51 6.39 23.15 2.42
N ASP A 52 5.19 23.70 2.68
CA ASP A 52 3.95 22.95 2.48
C ASP A 52 3.74 22.59 1.00
N VAL A 53 4.07 23.50 0.07
CA VAL A 53 4.02 23.24 -1.38
C VAL A 53 5.00 22.12 -1.77
N ALA A 54 6.23 22.16 -1.23
CA ALA A 54 7.22 21.11 -1.51
C ALA A 54 6.78 19.75 -0.98
N ILE A 55 6.19 19.69 0.22
CA ILE A 55 5.61 18.47 0.79
C ILE A 55 4.49 17.94 -0.11
N LEU A 56 3.51 18.77 -0.48
CA LEU A 56 2.40 18.37 -1.35
C LEU A 56 2.88 17.84 -2.70
N ARG A 57 3.92 18.48 -3.28
CA ARG A 57 4.50 18.01 -4.54
C ARG A 57 5.20 16.66 -4.39
N MET A 58 5.86 16.41 -3.26
CA MET A 58 6.46 15.10 -2.98
C MET A 58 5.40 14.03 -2.81
N LEU A 59 4.33 14.30 -2.05
CA LEU A 59 3.21 13.38 -1.90
C LEU A 59 2.54 13.11 -3.25
N ALA A 60 2.21 14.14 -4.03
CA ALA A 60 1.64 13.97 -5.37
C ALA A 60 2.57 13.19 -6.33
N ALA A 61 3.89 13.33 -6.19
CA ALA A 61 4.85 12.55 -6.98
C ALA A 61 4.86 11.07 -6.58
N ALA A 62 4.78 10.77 -5.28
CA ALA A 62 4.68 9.41 -4.77
C ALA A 62 3.38 8.75 -5.26
N GLU A 63 2.24 9.41 -5.09
CA GLU A 63 0.94 8.89 -5.52
C GLU A 63 0.85 8.66 -7.04
N LEU A 64 1.47 9.52 -7.87
CA LEU A 64 1.53 9.29 -9.32
C LEU A 64 2.36 8.04 -9.67
N ILE A 65 3.40 7.73 -8.89
CA ILE A 65 4.21 6.53 -9.03
C ILE A 65 3.41 5.31 -8.55
N GLU A 66 2.74 5.43 -7.41
CA GLU A 66 1.90 4.37 -6.84
C GLU A 66 0.68 4.09 -7.72
N ALA A 67 -0.02 5.09 -8.21
CA ALA A 67 -1.11 4.93 -9.16
C ALA A 67 -0.67 4.18 -10.44
N ASP A 68 0.56 4.40 -10.94
CA ASP A 68 1.07 3.68 -12.12
C ASP A 68 1.33 2.20 -11.82
N LEU A 69 1.97 1.89 -10.68
CA LEU A 69 2.25 0.50 -10.32
C LEU A 69 0.97 -0.27 -9.97
N TRP A 70 0.06 0.34 -9.21
CA TRP A 70 -1.20 -0.29 -8.83
C TRP A 70 -2.10 -0.53 -10.05
N THR A 71 -2.12 0.38 -11.03
CA THR A 71 -2.83 0.17 -12.31
C THR A 71 -2.32 -1.09 -13.02
N GLN A 72 -0.99 -1.32 -13.05
CA GLN A 72 -0.44 -2.54 -13.66
C GLN A 72 -0.87 -3.81 -12.92
N TYR A 73 -0.97 -3.75 -11.59
CA TYR A 73 -1.50 -4.87 -10.80
C TYR A 73 -2.99 -5.09 -11.04
N ALA A 74 -3.79 -4.03 -11.09
CA ALA A 74 -5.24 -4.13 -11.28
C ALA A 74 -5.63 -4.67 -12.66
N GLU A 75 -4.91 -4.29 -13.72
CA GLU A 75 -5.14 -4.79 -15.09
C GLU A 75 -5.07 -6.32 -15.17
N LEU A 76 -4.16 -6.94 -14.43
CA LEU A 76 -3.87 -8.37 -14.49
C LEU A 76 -4.48 -9.15 -13.32
N GLY A 77 -4.51 -8.56 -12.15
CA GLY A 77 -4.88 -9.20 -10.89
C GLY A 77 -6.16 -8.67 -10.25
N GLY A 78 -6.65 -7.51 -10.66
CA GLY A 78 -7.87 -6.89 -10.14
C GLY A 78 -9.15 -7.46 -10.75
N ILE A 79 -10.29 -7.02 -10.23
CA ILE A 79 -11.63 -7.37 -10.73
C ILE A 79 -12.44 -6.11 -11.04
N GLY A 80 -12.61 -5.85 -12.33
CA GLY A 80 -13.51 -4.80 -12.83
C GLY A 80 -13.11 -3.38 -12.47
N ASP A 81 -13.87 -2.43 -13.01
CA ASP A 81 -13.54 -0.99 -12.97
C ASP A 81 -14.30 -0.21 -11.89
N ASN A 82 -15.22 -0.83 -11.18
CA ASN A 82 -16.08 -0.17 -10.18
C ASN A 82 -16.09 -0.94 -8.85
N PRO A 83 -15.51 -0.41 -7.78
CA PRO A 83 -15.66 -0.97 -6.45
C PRO A 83 -17.03 -0.60 -5.84
N PRO A 84 -17.49 -1.38 -4.86
CA PRO A 84 -16.96 -2.67 -4.45
C PRO A 84 -17.57 -3.79 -5.30
N ILE A 85 -16.87 -4.26 -6.30
CA ILE A 85 -17.33 -5.40 -7.09
C ILE A 85 -16.87 -6.67 -6.37
N GLU A 86 -17.80 -7.38 -5.73
CA GLU A 86 -17.55 -8.75 -5.29
C GLU A 86 -17.31 -9.62 -6.54
N VAL A 87 -16.33 -10.51 -6.48
CA VAL A 87 -16.17 -11.54 -7.51
C VAL A 87 -17.51 -12.26 -7.66
N ALA A 88 -18.12 -12.15 -8.83
CA ALA A 88 -19.37 -12.84 -9.06
C ALA A 88 -19.15 -14.35 -8.86
N PRO A 89 -20.09 -15.09 -8.26
CA PRO A 89 -19.93 -16.52 -7.97
C PRO A 89 -19.52 -17.38 -9.16
N ASN A 90 -19.67 -16.88 -10.38
CA ASN A 90 -19.36 -17.57 -11.64
C ASN A 90 -18.34 -16.79 -12.49
N GLN A 91 -17.64 -15.79 -11.96
CA GLN A 91 -16.61 -15.07 -12.70
C GLN A 91 -15.42 -15.99 -12.92
N GLN A 92 -15.04 -16.16 -14.17
CA GLN A 92 -13.85 -16.93 -14.51
C GLN A 92 -12.63 -16.04 -14.25
N LEU A 93 -11.86 -16.39 -13.24
CA LEU A 93 -10.59 -15.74 -12.94
C LEU A 93 -9.51 -16.24 -13.90
N ASN A 94 -8.58 -15.36 -14.28
CA ASN A 94 -7.34 -15.81 -14.89
C ASN A 94 -6.45 -16.50 -13.84
N THR A 95 -5.36 -17.13 -14.26
CA THR A 95 -4.51 -17.92 -13.35
C THR A 95 -3.78 -17.05 -12.32
N TYR A 96 -3.47 -15.80 -12.64
CA TYR A 96 -2.84 -14.86 -11.70
C TYR A 96 -3.85 -14.39 -10.64
N GLN A 97 -5.05 -14.02 -11.04
CA GLN A 97 -6.14 -13.70 -10.11
C GLN A 97 -6.45 -14.88 -9.18
N ALA A 98 -6.46 -16.12 -9.73
CA ALA A 98 -6.65 -17.31 -8.92
C ALA A 98 -5.51 -17.54 -7.92
N ALA A 99 -4.26 -17.27 -8.31
CA ALA A 99 -3.11 -17.37 -7.42
C ALA A 99 -3.14 -16.30 -6.32
N LEU A 100 -3.55 -15.08 -6.62
CA LEU A 100 -3.79 -14.02 -5.64
C LEU A 100 -4.93 -14.40 -4.69
N SER A 101 -6.00 -14.99 -5.20
CA SER A 101 -7.14 -15.46 -4.38
C SER A 101 -6.78 -16.64 -3.45
N ASN A 102 -5.68 -17.36 -3.71
CA ASN A 102 -5.14 -18.34 -2.76
C ASN A 102 -4.54 -17.68 -1.51
N LEU A 103 -4.09 -16.43 -1.63
CA LEU A 103 -3.56 -15.65 -0.51
C LEU A 103 -4.70 -15.05 0.31
N ASP A 104 -5.68 -14.46 -0.36
CA ASP A 104 -6.96 -14.04 0.21
C ASP A 104 -8.01 -14.11 -0.89
N SER A 105 -9.17 -14.70 -0.59
CA SER A 105 -10.26 -14.85 -1.57
C SER A 105 -10.75 -13.51 -2.13
N ASP A 106 -10.58 -12.44 -1.40
CA ASP A 106 -10.98 -11.09 -1.75
C ASP A 106 -9.79 -10.28 -2.34
N GLY A 107 -8.58 -10.88 -2.47
CA GLY A 107 -7.37 -10.24 -2.95
C GLY A 107 -7.52 -9.44 -4.25
N PRO A 108 -8.10 -10.02 -5.33
CA PRO A 108 -8.36 -9.25 -6.55
C PRO A 108 -9.26 -8.03 -6.35
N GLN A 109 -10.19 -8.07 -5.42
CA GLN A 109 -11.03 -6.92 -5.06
C GLN A 109 -10.23 -5.85 -4.33
N TYR A 110 -9.38 -6.24 -3.37
CA TYR A 110 -8.52 -5.29 -2.66
C TYR A 110 -7.55 -4.60 -3.61
N ILE A 111 -6.94 -5.32 -4.57
CA ILE A 111 -6.08 -4.72 -5.59
C ILE A 111 -6.84 -3.65 -6.38
N THR A 112 -8.09 -3.93 -6.78
CA THR A 112 -8.91 -2.94 -7.49
C THR A 112 -9.22 -1.73 -6.61
N SER A 113 -9.63 -1.94 -5.36
CA SER A 113 -9.96 -0.85 -4.43
C SER A 113 -8.75 0.01 -4.12
N ASN A 114 -7.62 -0.60 -3.78
CA ASN A 114 -6.36 0.12 -3.52
C ASN A 114 -5.93 0.95 -4.75
N THR A 115 -6.03 0.38 -5.96
CA THR A 115 -5.72 1.13 -7.18
C THR A 115 -6.57 2.39 -7.32
N LEU A 116 -7.86 2.32 -6.99
CA LEU A 116 -8.76 3.46 -7.09
C LEU A 116 -8.46 4.51 -6.02
N ASP A 117 -8.08 4.08 -4.83
CA ASP A 117 -7.66 4.97 -3.75
C ASP A 117 -6.41 5.74 -4.19
N GLU A 118 -5.35 5.06 -4.70
CA GLU A 118 -4.12 5.71 -5.17
C GLU A 118 -4.34 6.69 -6.34
N VAL A 119 -5.19 6.31 -7.30
CA VAL A 119 -5.57 7.22 -8.40
C VAL A 119 -6.33 8.44 -7.86
N SER A 120 -7.17 8.25 -6.83
CA SER A 120 -7.89 9.35 -6.20
C SER A 120 -6.97 10.27 -5.40
N HIS A 121 -5.98 9.71 -4.67
CA HIS A 121 -4.96 10.46 -3.93
C HIS A 121 -4.14 11.34 -4.88
N ALA A 122 -3.59 10.78 -5.95
CA ALA A 122 -2.84 11.51 -6.97
C ALA A 122 -3.66 12.66 -7.59
N THR A 123 -4.91 12.38 -7.92
CA THR A 123 -5.83 13.37 -8.50
C THR A 123 -6.15 14.47 -7.51
N PHE A 124 -6.47 14.12 -6.26
CA PHE A 124 -6.80 15.08 -5.21
C PHE A 124 -5.63 16.00 -4.89
N LEU A 125 -4.42 15.46 -4.69
CA LEU A 125 -3.24 16.26 -4.34
C LEU A 125 -2.87 17.26 -5.45
N ASN A 126 -2.94 16.84 -6.70
CA ASN A 126 -2.71 17.74 -7.84
C ASN A 126 -3.82 18.80 -7.95
N GLY A 127 -5.08 18.41 -7.81
CA GLY A 127 -6.20 19.35 -7.80
C GLY A 127 -6.11 20.35 -6.62
N TYR A 128 -5.64 19.89 -5.46
CA TYR A 128 -5.42 20.76 -4.32
C TYR A 128 -4.30 21.79 -4.59
N LEU A 129 -3.16 21.36 -5.15
CA LEU A 129 -2.08 22.26 -5.58
C LEU A 129 -2.62 23.33 -6.54
N GLU A 130 -3.34 22.94 -7.58
CA GLU A 130 -3.95 23.87 -8.56
C GLU A 130 -4.92 24.83 -7.89
N SER A 131 -5.75 24.38 -6.95
CA SER A 131 -6.70 25.22 -6.21
C SER A 131 -6.02 26.31 -5.39
N LYS A 132 -4.76 26.10 -5.02
CA LYS A 132 -3.92 27.08 -4.30
C LYS A 132 -3.07 27.94 -5.25
N GLY A 133 -3.17 27.73 -6.57
CA GLY A 133 -2.42 28.45 -7.58
C GLY A 133 -0.99 27.91 -7.78
N GLU A 134 -0.73 26.70 -7.27
CA GLU A 134 0.56 26.03 -7.40
C GLU A 134 0.57 25.06 -8.61
N ARG A 135 1.75 24.73 -9.12
CA ARG A 135 1.87 23.85 -10.27
C ARG A 135 1.70 22.38 -9.83
N PRO A 136 0.82 21.61 -10.49
CA PRO A 136 0.71 20.18 -10.26
C PRO A 136 2.00 19.46 -10.67
N VAL A 137 2.15 18.23 -10.19
CA VAL A 137 3.18 17.29 -10.65
C VAL A 137 2.64 16.54 -11.87
N ASN A 138 3.46 16.42 -12.89
CA ASN A 138 3.14 15.65 -14.10
C ASN A 138 4.37 14.84 -14.53
N PHE A 139 4.16 13.55 -14.79
CA PHE A 139 5.19 12.60 -15.24
C PHE A 139 4.85 11.97 -16.60
N ASP A 140 3.90 12.50 -17.36
CA ASP A 140 3.44 11.89 -18.61
C ASP A 140 4.57 11.72 -19.63
N GLU A 141 5.51 12.67 -19.71
CA GLU A 141 6.66 12.57 -20.59
C GLU A 141 7.62 11.42 -20.24
N PHE A 142 7.55 10.92 -19.01
CA PHE A 142 8.40 9.83 -18.51
C PHE A 142 7.71 8.46 -18.56
N ARG A 143 6.49 8.37 -19.08
CA ARG A 143 5.79 7.09 -19.30
C ARG A 143 6.37 6.37 -20.52
N THR A 144 7.61 5.90 -20.37
CA THR A 144 8.40 5.33 -21.48
C THR A 144 8.75 3.86 -21.28
N LEU A 145 8.49 3.30 -20.07
CA LEU A 145 8.77 1.90 -19.81
C LEU A 145 7.70 1.01 -20.46
N GLN A 146 8.11 -0.19 -20.82
CA GLN A 146 7.19 -1.21 -21.31
C GLN A 146 6.60 -1.97 -20.12
N GLY A 147 5.28 -2.07 -20.04
CA GLY A 147 4.57 -2.91 -19.10
C GLY A 147 4.51 -4.37 -19.54
N SER A 148 3.62 -5.14 -18.91
CA SER A 148 3.28 -6.50 -19.33
C SER A 148 2.68 -6.52 -20.75
N THR A 149 2.85 -7.65 -21.43
CA THR A 149 2.17 -7.96 -22.70
C THR A 149 1.21 -9.15 -22.55
N ALA A 150 0.99 -9.62 -21.32
CA ALA A 150 0.03 -10.66 -21.04
C ALA A 150 -1.40 -10.19 -21.34
N THR A 151 -2.28 -11.13 -21.65
CA THR A 151 -3.69 -10.84 -21.88
C THR A 151 -4.29 -10.17 -20.63
N GLY A 152 -4.90 -9.02 -20.79
CA GLY A 152 -5.46 -8.18 -19.72
C GLY A 152 -4.64 -6.93 -19.44
N ALA A 153 -3.36 -6.89 -19.80
CA ALA A 153 -2.54 -5.69 -19.64
C ALA A 153 -2.83 -4.64 -20.71
N ASP A 154 -2.85 -3.37 -20.32
CA ASP A 154 -2.90 -2.25 -21.25
C ASP A 154 -1.54 -2.01 -21.89
N ASN A 155 -1.52 -1.88 -23.21
CA ASN A 155 -0.31 -1.60 -23.98
C ASN A 155 -0.03 -0.09 -24.03
N ILE A 156 0.34 0.47 -22.88
CA ILE A 156 0.69 1.89 -22.73
C ILE A 156 2.07 2.03 -22.09
N GLY A 157 2.67 3.22 -22.24
CA GLY A 157 3.92 3.53 -21.55
C GLY A 157 3.72 3.64 -20.03
N ARG A 158 4.69 3.13 -19.24
CA ARG A 158 4.65 3.10 -17.79
C ARG A 158 5.72 4.00 -17.17
N LEU A 159 5.46 4.44 -15.93
CA LEU A 159 6.46 5.09 -15.08
C LEU A 159 7.31 4.08 -14.33
N THR A 160 6.74 2.93 -14.00
CA THR A 160 7.30 1.94 -13.10
C THR A 160 7.51 0.60 -13.80
N CYS A 161 8.44 -0.19 -13.27
CA CYS A 161 8.78 -1.52 -13.76
C CYS A 161 8.48 -2.56 -12.67
N LEU A 162 7.55 -3.46 -12.92
CA LEU A 162 7.21 -4.56 -12.01
C LEU A 162 7.86 -5.90 -12.40
N GLN A 163 8.76 -5.88 -13.38
CA GLN A 163 9.34 -7.10 -13.97
C GLN A 163 10.76 -7.42 -13.44
N HIS A 164 11.39 -6.47 -12.74
CA HIS A 164 12.78 -6.57 -12.30
C HIS A 164 12.98 -6.15 -10.84
N LEU A 165 12.06 -6.54 -9.96
CA LEU A 165 12.03 -6.09 -8.58
C LEU A 165 13.07 -6.79 -7.69
N ASN A 166 13.58 -6.04 -6.71
CA ASN A 166 14.43 -6.49 -5.61
C ASN A 166 13.75 -6.12 -4.29
N VAL A 167 12.68 -6.82 -3.94
CA VAL A 167 11.80 -6.43 -2.85
C VAL A 167 12.48 -6.53 -1.49
N ASP A 168 12.50 -5.45 -0.72
CA ASP A 168 12.92 -5.47 0.69
C ASP A 168 11.82 -6.11 1.55
N THR A 169 11.95 -7.39 1.81
CA THR A 169 11.00 -8.17 2.61
C THR A 169 11.25 -8.10 4.12
N SER A 170 12.22 -7.31 4.56
CA SER A 170 12.54 -7.18 6.00
C SER A 170 11.41 -6.53 6.79
N TRP A 171 10.54 -5.75 6.15
CA TRP A 171 9.33 -5.20 6.76
C TRP A 171 8.44 -6.28 7.36
N PHE A 172 8.34 -7.44 6.71
CA PHE A 172 7.50 -8.54 7.16
C PHE A 172 7.93 -9.07 8.54
N ILE A 173 9.24 -9.18 8.78
CA ILE A 173 9.79 -9.59 10.07
C ILE A 173 9.64 -8.48 11.10
N ARG A 174 9.91 -7.23 10.72
CA ARG A 174 9.78 -6.08 11.62
C ARG A 174 8.40 -5.99 12.27
N TYR A 175 7.35 -6.13 11.46
CA TYR A 175 5.99 -5.96 11.93
C TYR A 175 5.42 -7.18 12.68
N ARG A 176 6.09 -8.33 12.57
CA ARG A 176 5.65 -9.58 13.21
C ARG A 176 6.53 -10.02 14.37
N SER A 177 7.65 -9.37 14.58
CA SER A 177 8.58 -9.71 15.64
C SER A 177 8.08 -9.23 17.00
N LYS A 178 8.08 -10.11 17.98
CA LYS A 178 7.79 -9.77 19.38
C LYS A 178 8.87 -8.88 20.01
N THR A 179 10.06 -8.90 19.44
CA THR A 179 11.20 -8.09 19.89
C THR A 179 11.39 -6.87 18.99
N ASN A 180 10.32 -6.43 18.31
CA ASN A 180 10.35 -5.32 17.37
C ASN A 180 10.96 -4.08 18.05
N PRO A 181 12.28 -3.78 17.86
CA PRO A 181 12.87 -2.58 18.42
C PRO A 181 12.46 -1.38 17.56
N ASP A 182 12.31 -0.24 18.22
CA ASP A 182 12.19 1.03 17.56
C ASP A 182 13.53 1.41 16.93
N PHE A 183 13.61 2.46 16.23
CA PHE A 183 14.80 3.18 15.78
C PHE A 183 15.99 2.34 15.27
N GLY A 184 16.25 2.45 13.97
CA GLY A 184 17.50 2.03 13.33
C GLY A 184 17.82 0.53 13.33
N ALA A 185 16.94 -0.30 13.84
CA ALA A 185 17.17 -1.73 13.89
C ALA A 185 17.21 -2.34 12.47
N THR A 186 18.18 -3.23 12.26
CA THR A 186 18.30 -4.00 11.03
C THR A 186 17.60 -5.35 11.20
N PHE A 187 16.72 -5.69 10.27
CA PHE A 187 16.05 -6.96 10.22
C PHE A 187 16.51 -7.76 9.00
N PRO A 188 16.60 -9.11 9.10
CA PRO A 188 16.89 -9.95 7.96
C PRO A 188 15.74 -9.90 6.94
N GLN A 189 16.04 -10.24 5.71
CA GLN A 189 15.00 -10.47 4.69
C GLN A 189 14.20 -11.72 5.06
N ALA A 190 12.88 -11.63 4.99
CA ALA A 190 12.00 -12.79 5.19
C ALA A 190 12.18 -13.81 4.06
N VAL A 191 12.17 -13.30 2.83
CA VAL A 191 12.43 -14.05 1.60
C VAL A 191 13.36 -13.22 0.74
N THR A 192 14.40 -13.80 0.15
CA THR A 192 15.30 -13.06 -0.75
C THR A 192 14.69 -12.99 -2.14
N ILE A 193 14.13 -11.84 -2.49
CA ILE A 193 13.55 -11.56 -3.81
C ILE A 193 14.49 -10.62 -4.55
N THR A 194 15.10 -11.11 -5.64
CA THR A 194 16.08 -10.33 -6.42
C THR A 194 15.85 -10.55 -7.90
N ASN A 195 15.68 -9.47 -8.64
CA ASN A 195 15.42 -9.45 -10.08
C ASN A 195 14.28 -10.38 -10.46
N ARG A 196 13.09 -10.12 -9.89
CA ARG A 196 11.88 -10.93 -10.09
C ARG A 196 10.72 -10.10 -10.58
N THR A 197 9.86 -10.75 -11.35
CA THR A 197 8.58 -10.15 -11.74
C THR A 197 7.52 -10.37 -10.65
N ALA A 198 6.73 -9.33 -10.41
CA ALA A 198 5.56 -9.39 -9.54
C ALA A 198 4.24 -9.48 -10.33
N ILE A 199 4.31 -9.41 -11.65
CA ILE A 199 3.16 -9.57 -12.56
C ILE A 199 3.51 -10.57 -13.67
N PRO A 200 2.54 -11.25 -14.29
CA PRO A 200 2.77 -11.99 -15.54
C PRO A 200 3.34 -11.05 -16.61
N ILE A 201 4.47 -11.38 -17.22
CA ILE A 201 5.09 -10.56 -18.27
C ILE A 201 4.43 -10.81 -19.62
N THR A 202 4.05 -12.08 -19.84
CA THR A 202 3.42 -12.55 -21.07
C THR A 202 2.39 -13.62 -20.77
N ASP A 203 1.62 -14.03 -21.78
CA ASP A 203 0.71 -15.19 -21.65
C ASP A 203 1.42 -16.50 -21.32
N ALA A 204 2.73 -16.59 -21.53
CA ALA A 204 3.49 -17.77 -21.10
C ALA A 204 3.50 -17.92 -19.57
N ASP A 205 3.53 -16.80 -18.83
CA ASP A 205 3.45 -16.83 -17.37
C ASP A 205 2.03 -17.21 -16.90
N LEU A 206 0.99 -16.67 -17.54
CA LEU A 206 -0.41 -17.03 -17.27
C LEU A 206 -0.68 -18.51 -17.55
N ASN A 207 -0.02 -19.09 -18.53
CA ASN A 207 -0.15 -20.51 -18.91
C ASN A 207 0.94 -21.40 -18.26
N GLY A 208 1.74 -20.83 -17.34
CA GLY A 208 2.78 -21.54 -16.62
C GLY A 208 2.25 -22.58 -15.62
N SER A 209 3.14 -23.21 -14.88
CA SER A 209 2.75 -24.13 -13.82
C SER A 209 2.04 -23.39 -12.67
N ALA A 210 1.24 -24.11 -11.88
CA ALA A 210 0.61 -23.54 -10.69
C ALA A 210 1.64 -22.97 -9.70
N ALA A 211 2.81 -23.59 -9.58
CA ALA A 211 3.88 -23.08 -8.74
C ALA A 211 4.48 -21.78 -9.30
N HIS A 212 4.65 -21.69 -10.63
CA HIS A 212 5.16 -20.48 -11.28
C HIS A 212 4.30 -19.26 -11.01
N ILE A 213 3.02 -19.36 -11.33
CA ILE A 213 2.11 -18.23 -11.14
C ILE A 213 1.87 -17.89 -9.67
N GLN A 214 1.90 -18.89 -8.76
CA GLN A 214 1.80 -18.66 -7.33
C GLN A 214 3.03 -17.94 -6.79
N VAL A 215 4.25 -18.24 -7.27
CA VAL A 215 5.46 -17.51 -6.89
C VAL A 215 5.39 -16.04 -7.35
N ILE A 216 4.87 -15.76 -8.55
CA ILE A 216 4.64 -14.38 -9.02
C ILE A 216 3.65 -13.66 -8.08
N ALA A 217 2.53 -14.29 -7.72
CA ALA A 217 1.56 -13.72 -6.81
C ALA A 217 2.15 -13.48 -5.40
N ASN A 218 2.99 -14.37 -4.90
CA ASN A 218 3.66 -14.19 -3.61
C ASN A 218 4.68 -13.04 -3.65
N ILE A 219 5.40 -12.85 -4.76
CA ILE A 219 6.29 -11.69 -4.96
C ILE A 219 5.46 -10.39 -4.91
N ALA A 220 4.32 -10.36 -5.62
CA ALA A 220 3.41 -9.23 -5.59
C ALA A 220 2.95 -8.92 -4.16
N ALA A 221 2.53 -9.93 -3.41
CA ALA A 221 2.08 -9.77 -2.02
C ALA A 221 3.14 -9.12 -1.12
N PHE A 222 4.41 -9.53 -1.25
CA PHE A 222 5.50 -8.92 -0.50
C PHE A 222 5.84 -7.51 -0.99
N HIS A 223 5.66 -7.24 -2.28
CA HIS A 223 5.85 -5.90 -2.85
C HIS A 223 4.72 -4.95 -2.42
N PHE A 224 3.48 -5.40 -2.37
CA PHE A 224 2.36 -4.61 -1.85
C PHE A 224 2.66 -4.08 -0.45
N GLY A 225 2.98 -4.95 0.50
CA GLY A 225 3.31 -4.52 1.85
C GLY A 225 4.57 -3.67 1.95
N TYR A 226 5.52 -3.81 1.02
CA TYR A 226 6.70 -2.95 0.93
C TYR A 226 6.33 -1.52 0.51
N ILE A 227 5.53 -1.38 -0.54
CA ILE A 227 5.08 -0.07 -1.06
C ILE A 227 4.26 0.65 0.01
N GLU A 228 3.22 0.04 0.53
CA GLU A 228 2.30 0.66 1.49
C GLU A 228 2.98 1.00 2.84
N GLN A 229 3.95 0.21 3.27
CA GLN A 229 4.79 0.58 4.40
C GLN A 229 5.60 1.84 4.08
N GLY A 230 6.04 1.99 2.83
CA GLY A 230 6.75 3.17 2.35
C GLY A 230 5.87 4.41 2.37
N GLY A 231 4.65 4.33 1.83
CA GLY A 231 3.65 5.38 1.84
C GLY A 231 3.30 5.83 3.25
N ALA A 232 2.92 4.90 4.13
CA ALA A 232 2.63 5.19 5.53
C ALA A 232 3.79 5.92 6.25
N SER A 233 5.05 5.53 5.97
CA SER A 233 6.24 6.20 6.53
C SER A 233 6.46 7.58 5.93
N LEU A 234 6.25 7.76 4.63
CA LEU A 234 6.40 9.04 3.93
C LEU A 234 5.43 10.08 4.49
N TYR A 235 4.13 9.74 4.56
CA TYR A 235 3.10 10.64 5.09
C TYR A 235 3.41 11.05 6.53
N ALA A 236 3.78 10.10 7.39
CA ALA A 236 4.14 10.38 8.78
C ALA A 236 5.36 11.31 8.89
N SER A 237 6.38 11.16 8.04
CA SER A 237 7.56 12.02 8.03
C SER A 237 7.25 13.44 7.54
N MET A 238 6.41 13.57 6.51
CA MET A 238 5.97 14.87 5.98
C MET A 238 5.08 15.61 6.97
N GLY A 239 4.24 14.88 7.72
CA GLY A 239 3.41 15.45 8.78
C GLY A 239 4.19 16.19 9.88
N GLN A 240 5.40 15.73 10.18
CA GLN A 240 6.26 16.38 11.16
C GLN A 240 6.76 17.77 10.70
N LYS A 241 6.79 18.01 9.40
CA LYS A 241 7.29 19.23 8.76
C LYS A 241 6.18 20.18 8.30
N ALA A 242 4.93 19.70 8.22
CA ALA A 242 3.79 20.47 7.76
C ALA A 242 3.50 21.68 8.67
N SER A 243 3.21 22.82 8.07
CA SER A 243 2.96 24.09 8.78
C SER A 243 1.46 24.41 8.85
N SER A 244 0.69 24.10 7.81
CA SER A 244 -0.75 24.41 7.80
C SER A 244 -1.59 23.26 8.38
N ALA A 245 -2.68 23.62 9.07
CA ALA A 245 -3.64 22.64 9.58
C ALA A 245 -4.33 21.87 8.43
N GLU A 246 -4.59 22.54 7.31
CA GLU A 246 -5.20 21.97 6.12
C GLU A 246 -4.30 20.89 5.48
N LEU A 247 -2.97 21.13 5.42
CA LEU A 247 -2.03 20.12 4.99
C LEU A 247 -1.96 18.94 5.97
N LEU A 248 -2.00 19.19 7.27
CA LEU A 248 -2.07 18.11 8.26
C LEU A 248 -3.32 17.26 8.12
N GLU A 249 -4.48 17.87 7.82
CA GLU A 249 -5.73 17.15 7.56
C GLU A 249 -5.59 16.21 6.35
N ILE A 250 -4.98 16.67 5.26
CA ILE A 250 -4.68 15.86 4.08
C ILE A 250 -3.75 14.71 4.45
N ILE A 251 -2.65 15.00 5.15
CA ILE A 251 -1.64 13.99 5.55
C ILE A 251 -2.25 12.92 6.46
N PHE A 252 -3.11 13.31 7.41
CA PHE A 252 -3.76 12.33 8.28
C PHE A 252 -4.87 11.54 7.57
N GLY A 253 -5.55 12.16 6.60
CA GLY A 253 -6.56 11.48 5.79
C GLY A 253 -5.93 10.41 4.91
N ILE A 254 -5.10 10.81 3.95
CA ILE A 254 -4.45 9.88 3.01
C ILE A 254 -3.46 8.95 3.74
N GLY A 255 -2.59 9.48 4.60
CA GLY A 255 -1.66 8.65 5.37
C GLY A 255 -2.33 7.66 6.33
N GLY A 256 -3.58 7.89 6.73
CA GLY A 256 -4.42 6.93 7.44
C GLY A 256 -4.86 5.78 6.55
N ASP A 257 -5.16 6.07 5.29
CA ASP A 257 -5.51 5.09 4.27
C ASP A 257 -4.32 4.20 3.91
N GLU A 258 -3.13 4.78 3.71
CA GLU A 258 -1.86 4.07 3.54
C GLU A 258 -1.59 3.02 4.65
N VAL A 259 -1.93 3.37 5.90
CA VAL A 259 -1.82 2.43 7.03
C VAL A 259 -2.84 1.31 6.90
N ALA A 260 -4.05 1.59 6.44
CA ALA A 260 -5.09 0.58 6.23
C ALA A 260 -4.69 -0.39 5.10
N HIS A 261 -4.20 0.13 3.97
CA HIS A 261 -3.63 -0.66 2.87
C HIS A 261 -2.49 -1.55 3.37
N PHE A 262 -1.54 -0.97 4.08
CA PHE A 262 -0.42 -1.74 4.63
C PHE A 262 -0.87 -2.91 5.50
N LEU A 263 -1.84 -2.72 6.40
CA LEU A 263 -2.34 -3.78 7.28
C LEU A 263 -3.03 -4.90 6.50
N GLU A 264 -3.73 -4.58 5.43
CA GLU A 264 -4.32 -5.57 4.51
C GLU A 264 -3.22 -6.44 3.87
N TRP A 265 -2.20 -5.80 3.32
CA TRP A 265 -1.11 -6.51 2.64
C TRP A 265 -0.16 -7.26 3.59
N VAL A 266 -0.10 -6.85 4.87
CA VAL A 266 0.58 -7.62 5.92
C VAL A 266 -0.06 -8.99 6.12
N ASP A 267 -1.37 -9.07 6.16
CA ASP A 267 -2.11 -10.33 6.27
C ASP A 267 -1.99 -11.16 4.97
N PHE A 268 -2.19 -10.49 3.84
CA PHE A 268 -2.11 -11.08 2.52
C PHE A 268 -0.76 -11.77 2.26
N ALA A 269 0.36 -11.09 2.48
CA ALA A 269 1.70 -11.67 2.35
C ALA A 269 1.95 -12.80 3.38
N GLY A 270 1.36 -12.69 4.56
CA GLY A 270 1.40 -13.73 5.59
C GLY A 270 0.86 -15.07 5.11
N ASN A 271 -0.21 -15.05 4.32
CA ASN A 271 -0.81 -16.24 3.73
C ASN A 271 0.10 -16.89 2.67
N GLY A 272 0.96 -16.13 2.01
CA GLY A 272 1.93 -16.62 1.03
C GLY A 272 3.10 -17.43 1.62
N VAL A 273 3.29 -17.39 2.94
CA VAL A 273 4.37 -18.10 3.65
C VAL A 273 3.86 -19.07 4.70
N GLN A 274 2.63 -19.53 4.56
CA GLN A 274 2.01 -20.56 5.39
C GLN A 274 1.21 -21.56 4.54
N ALA A 275 0.93 -22.71 5.12
CA ALA A 275 0.06 -23.70 4.47
C ALA A 275 -1.38 -23.13 4.30
N PRO A 276 -2.10 -23.45 3.20
CA PRO A 276 -1.76 -24.43 2.18
C PRO A 276 -0.85 -23.89 1.06
N VAL A 277 -0.60 -22.58 0.95
CA VAL A 277 0.16 -21.99 -0.17
C VAL A 277 1.65 -22.34 -0.10
N ALA A 278 2.25 -22.23 1.09
CA ALA A 278 3.67 -22.53 1.27
C ALA A 278 3.90 -23.93 1.86
N PRO A 279 5.04 -24.60 1.53
CA PRO A 279 6.10 -24.05 0.70
C PRO A 279 5.79 -24.11 -0.79
N VAL A 280 6.19 -23.07 -1.52
CA VAL A 280 6.11 -23.03 -2.99
C VAL A 280 7.45 -22.58 -3.57
N THR A 281 7.90 -23.22 -4.66
CA THR A 281 9.19 -22.96 -5.30
C THR A 281 9.05 -22.87 -6.81
N ASP A 282 9.66 -21.85 -7.38
CA ASP A 282 9.86 -21.73 -8.82
C ASP A 282 11.19 -21.02 -9.14
N THR A 283 11.86 -21.46 -10.19
CA THR A 283 13.10 -20.85 -10.73
C THR A 283 14.13 -20.42 -9.68
N GLY A 284 14.33 -21.26 -8.65
CA GLY A 284 15.32 -21.03 -7.59
C GLY A 284 14.88 -20.07 -6.48
N LEU A 285 13.64 -19.56 -6.51
CA LEU A 285 13.04 -18.82 -5.41
C LEU A 285 12.06 -19.72 -4.66
N THR A 286 12.17 -19.74 -3.33
CA THR A 286 11.27 -20.49 -2.46
C THR A 286 10.61 -19.56 -1.47
N PHE A 287 9.28 -19.60 -1.38
CA PHE A 287 8.52 -19.05 -0.26
C PHE A 287 8.33 -20.19 0.75
N PRO A 288 8.98 -20.14 1.92
CA PRO A 288 8.92 -21.22 2.89
C PRO A 288 7.63 -21.18 3.70
N ASN A 289 7.25 -22.33 4.27
CA ASN A 289 6.25 -22.32 5.33
C ASN A 289 6.94 -21.94 6.66
N PHE A 290 6.74 -20.70 7.10
CA PHE A 290 7.35 -20.19 8.32
C PHE A 290 6.86 -20.89 9.59
N PHE A 291 5.67 -21.46 9.62
CA PHE A 291 5.21 -22.24 10.77
C PHE A 291 5.99 -23.57 10.95
N ALA A 292 6.49 -24.11 9.85
CA ALA A 292 7.34 -25.31 9.88
C ALA A 292 8.83 -25.01 10.04
N SER A 293 9.23 -23.73 10.13
CA SER A 293 10.60 -23.24 10.18
C SER A 293 10.99 -22.75 11.58
N PRO A 294 12.26 -22.80 11.97
CA PRO A 294 12.77 -22.10 13.14
C PRO A 294 12.51 -20.59 13.13
N LEU A 295 12.31 -19.99 11.95
CA LEU A 295 11.91 -18.59 11.81
C LEU A 295 10.49 -18.33 12.34
N GLY A 296 9.64 -19.33 12.49
CA GLY A 296 8.31 -19.19 13.05
C GLY A 296 8.28 -18.58 14.46
N ALA A 297 9.38 -18.68 15.20
CA ALA A 297 9.54 -17.99 16.49
C ALA A 297 9.76 -16.47 16.34
N LEU A 298 10.36 -16.04 15.23
CA LEU A 298 10.64 -14.63 14.93
C LEU A 298 9.50 -13.99 14.14
N VAL A 299 8.81 -14.79 13.34
CA VAL A 299 7.70 -14.36 12.51
C VAL A 299 6.40 -14.77 13.18
N GLN A 300 5.56 -13.81 13.51
CA GLN A 300 4.22 -14.04 14.07
C GLN A 300 3.17 -13.62 13.02
N PRO A 301 2.81 -14.50 12.07
CA PRO A 301 1.91 -14.11 10.97
C PRO A 301 0.56 -13.60 11.43
N SER A 302 0.14 -13.98 12.64
CA SER A 302 -1.07 -13.48 13.27
C SER A 302 -0.93 -12.10 13.92
N LEU A 303 0.29 -11.56 14.05
CA LEU A 303 0.53 -10.23 14.61
C LEU A 303 0.43 -9.16 13.52
N ILE A 304 -0.77 -8.91 13.08
CA ILE A 304 -1.09 -7.83 12.13
C ILE A 304 -1.32 -6.49 12.83
N PHE A 305 -1.54 -6.52 14.15
CA PHE A 305 -1.77 -5.32 14.96
C PHE A 305 -0.47 -4.81 15.59
N PRO A 306 -0.43 -3.52 15.94
CA PRO A 306 0.71 -2.95 16.67
C PRO A 306 1.01 -3.71 17.95
N VAL A 307 2.27 -3.76 18.31
CA VAL A 307 2.76 -4.31 19.57
C VAL A 307 3.37 -3.20 20.41
N PRO A 308 3.36 -3.31 21.75
CA PRO A 308 4.02 -2.34 22.60
C PRO A 308 5.52 -2.28 22.31
N CYS A 309 6.01 -1.06 22.07
CA CYS A 309 7.42 -0.82 21.81
C CYS A 309 7.87 0.51 22.44
N GLU A 310 9.17 0.72 22.48
CA GLU A 310 9.73 2.03 22.85
C GLU A 310 9.34 3.05 21.78
N PHE A 311 8.79 4.17 22.22
CA PHE A 311 8.33 5.22 21.33
C PHE A 311 8.76 6.58 21.88
N ILE A 312 9.41 7.39 21.03
CA ILE A 312 10.01 8.69 21.35
C ILE A 312 11.24 8.57 22.25
N SER A 313 11.17 7.86 23.37
CA SER A 313 12.28 7.70 24.30
C SER A 313 12.16 6.41 25.09
N PRO A 314 13.26 5.65 25.30
CA PRO A 314 13.27 4.45 26.14
C PRO A 314 12.99 4.73 27.63
N SER A 315 12.99 5.98 28.05
CA SER A 315 12.62 6.36 29.42
C SER A 315 11.12 6.50 29.64
N LEU A 316 10.34 6.45 28.55
CA LEU A 316 8.88 6.50 28.62
C LEU A 316 8.28 5.09 28.67
N PRO A 317 7.03 4.94 29.18
CA PRO A 317 6.33 3.67 29.12
C PRO A 317 6.19 3.17 27.67
N HIS A 318 6.19 1.85 27.49
CA HIS A 318 5.92 1.26 26.19
C HIS A 318 4.54 1.67 25.67
N CYS A 319 4.47 1.89 24.36
CA CYS A 319 3.24 2.28 23.67
C CYS A 319 3.01 1.33 22.49
N SER A 320 1.76 0.88 22.29
CA SER A 320 1.39 0.15 21.08
C SER A 320 1.24 1.12 19.94
N VAL A 321 2.10 1.01 18.94
CA VAL A 321 2.10 1.88 17.75
C VAL A 321 2.32 1.04 16.49
N ILE A 322 1.78 1.52 15.36
CA ILE A 322 2.27 1.10 14.05
C ILE A 322 3.74 1.53 14.00
N ARG A 323 4.57 0.69 13.44
CA ARG A 323 6.02 0.86 13.48
C ARG A 323 6.44 2.33 13.35
N PRO A 324 7.18 2.85 14.33
CA PRO A 324 7.62 4.24 14.30
C PRO A 324 8.63 4.46 13.17
N LEU A 325 8.68 5.70 12.71
CA LEU A 325 9.66 6.12 11.71
C LEU A 325 11.08 5.87 12.21
N THR A 326 11.91 5.39 11.30
CA THR A 326 13.37 5.35 11.50
C THR A 326 14.03 6.30 10.50
N ASP A 327 15.25 6.74 10.77
CA ASP A 327 16.02 7.57 9.83
C ASP A 327 16.16 6.92 8.45
N LYS A 328 16.14 5.58 8.40
CA LYS A 328 16.26 4.81 7.16
C LYS A 328 15.04 4.91 6.26
N PHE A 329 13.84 5.07 6.81
CA PHE A 329 12.58 5.02 6.06
C PHE A 329 11.80 6.34 6.15
N GLY A 330 12.42 7.39 6.66
CA GLY A 330 11.80 8.71 6.76
C GLY A 330 12.22 9.62 5.60
N GLY A 331 11.28 10.43 5.09
CA GLY A 331 11.54 11.48 4.13
C GLY A 331 11.47 11.08 2.67
N GLY A 332 11.39 12.09 1.81
CA GLY A 332 11.22 11.94 0.37
C GLY A 332 12.44 11.32 -0.30
N VAL A 333 13.66 11.77 0.06
CA VAL A 333 14.90 11.23 -0.52
C VAL A 333 15.06 9.75 -0.19
N ALA A 334 14.75 9.34 1.04
CA ALA A 334 14.79 7.94 1.43
C ALA A 334 13.76 7.10 0.66
N THR A 335 12.56 7.62 0.43
CA THR A 335 11.53 6.95 -0.36
C THR A 335 11.96 6.73 -1.81
N ILE A 336 12.48 7.76 -2.49
CA ILE A 336 12.95 7.62 -3.88
C ILE A 336 14.16 6.69 -3.98
N ALA A 337 15.08 6.73 -3.00
CA ALA A 337 16.20 5.79 -2.94
C ALA A 337 15.73 4.35 -2.76
N SER A 338 14.70 4.14 -1.94
CA SER A 338 14.07 2.83 -1.70
C SER A 338 13.43 2.27 -2.96
N PHE A 339 12.59 3.05 -3.66
CA PHE A 339 11.98 2.68 -4.94
C PHE A 339 13.03 2.37 -6.01
N THR A 340 14.14 3.13 -6.02
CA THR A 340 15.24 2.88 -6.96
C THR A 340 15.95 1.55 -6.65
N ALA A 341 16.21 1.27 -5.36
CA ALA A 341 16.85 0.02 -4.92
C ALA A 341 15.96 -1.20 -5.13
N ASP A 342 14.64 -1.03 -4.98
CA ASP A 342 13.65 -2.04 -5.28
C ASP A 342 13.61 -2.42 -6.78
N GLY A 343 14.11 -1.56 -7.65
CA GLY A 343 14.10 -1.77 -9.10
C GLY A 343 12.84 -1.19 -9.77
N LEU A 344 11.99 -0.49 -9.03
CA LEU A 344 10.76 0.09 -9.54
C LEU A 344 11.00 1.04 -10.73
N PHE A 345 12.16 1.68 -10.77
CA PHE A 345 12.57 2.55 -11.87
C PHE A 345 13.58 1.90 -12.84
N PHE A 346 13.62 0.56 -12.89
CA PHE A 346 14.49 -0.13 -13.83
C PHE A 346 14.16 0.26 -15.29
N GLY A 347 15.16 0.76 -15.99
CA GLY A 347 15.01 1.25 -17.37
C GLY A 347 14.55 2.70 -17.50
N GLN A 348 14.23 3.39 -16.43
CA GLN A 348 13.83 4.80 -16.46
C GLN A 348 15.00 5.73 -16.83
N SER A 349 14.64 6.91 -17.35
CA SER A 349 15.62 7.93 -17.74
C SER A 349 16.28 8.58 -16.53
N LYS A 350 17.49 9.10 -16.75
CA LYS A 350 18.19 9.90 -15.73
C LYS A 350 17.46 11.20 -15.44
N GLU A 351 16.79 11.74 -16.42
CA GLU A 351 15.99 12.96 -16.33
C GLU A 351 14.83 12.76 -15.33
N PHE A 352 14.11 11.64 -15.43
CA PHE A 352 13.08 11.27 -14.45
C PHE A 352 13.66 11.20 -13.04
N LEU A 353 14.74 10.43 -12.87
CA LEU A 353 15.38 10.26 -11.55
C LEU A 353 15.86 11.61 -10.97
N ASN A 354 16.37 12.52 -11.81
CA ASN A 354 16.75 13.86 -11.36
C ASN A 354 15.54 14.67 -10.87
N VAL A 355 14.42 14.61 -11.61
CA VAL A 355 13.19 15.33 -11.26
C VAL A 355 12.63 14.83 -9.94
N VAL A 356 12.46 13.51 -9.76
CA VAL A 356 11.90 12.96 -8.52
C VAL A 356 12.81 13.18 -7.32
N ASN A 357 14.14 13.08 -7.49
CA ASN A 357 15.10 13.38 -6.42
C ASN A 357 15.12 14.86 -6.04
N GLN A 358 14.93 15.78 -7.00
CA GLN A 358 14.80 17.20 -6.70
C GLN A 358 13.53 17.46 -5.88
N ILE A 359 12.38 16.94 -6.29
CA ILE A 359 11.11 17.07 -5.56
C ILE A 359 11.28 16.53 -4.13
N ALA A 360 11.89 15.38 -3.98
CA ALA A 360 12.14 14.75 -2.69
C ALA A 360 13.05 15.62 -1.78
N ALA A 361 14.15 16.14 -2.32
CA ALA A 361 15.07 17.00 -1.59
C ALA A 361 14.42 18.32 -1.14
N GLU A 362 13.57 18.92 -1.99
CA GLU A 362 12.81 20.13 -1.64
C GLU A 362 11.84 19.87 -0.48
N ALA A 363 11.16 18.73 -0.48
CA ALA A 363 10.26 18.34 0.61
C ALA A 363 11.02 18.02 1.90
N ASP A 364 12.17 17.36 1.81
CA ASP A 364 13.01 17.06 2.99
C ASP A 364 13.61 18.31 3.62
N ALA A 365 13.86 19.34 2.84
CA ALA A 365 14.31 20.66 3.32
C ALA A 365 13.20 21.49 3.98
N ALA A 366 11.94 21.07 3.87
CA ALA A 366 10.82 21.77 4.52
C ALA A 366 10.96 21.73 6.05
N THR A 367 10.63 22.84 6.67
CA THR A 367 10.61 23.00 8.13
C THR A 367 9.27 23.57 8.56
N ARG A 368 8.73 23.03 9.65
CA ARG A 368 7.48 23.55 10.21
C ARG A 368 7.65 25.00 10.62
N GLN A 369 6.79 25.85 10.10
CA GLN A 369 6.68 27.24 10.49
C GLN A 369 5.53 27.37 11.51
N THR A 370 5.82 27.90 12.67
CA THR A 370 4.84 28.14 13.76
C THR A 370 4.33 29.58 13.73
#